data_ec70e9c55a1357b8d8c2a674450230f5
#
_entry.id   ec70e9c55a1357b8d8c2a674450230f5
#
_cell.length_a   1.000
_cell.length_b   1.000
_cell.length_c   1.000
_cell.angle_alpha   90.00
_cell.angle_beta   90.00
_cell.angle_gamma   90.00
#
_symmetry.space_group_name_H-M   'P 1'
#
loop_
_entity.id
_entity.type
_entity.pdbx_description
1 polymer ?
#
loop_
_entity_poly.entity_id
_entity_poly.type
_entity_poly.pdbx_seq_one_letter_code
_entity_poly.pdbx_strand_id
1 'polypeptide(L)'
;MEFDHIGVPAAAKRDGMRFLESKRLWLTSPGDHPYRVEWLWYEPDSPEAELIRTVPHVAYRVDSLEDAMADEKMIAEPFDVFGEVRVSFVEVDGAPVEFVQPL
;
A
#
# COMPACT_ATOMS: atom_id res chain seq x y z
N MET A 1 3.75 4.63 15.91
CA MET A 1 3.55 3.80 14.71
C MET A 1 4.75 2.89 14.49
N GLU A 2 4.53 1.74 13.91
CA GLU A 2 5.57 0.74 13.69
C GLU A 2 5.76 0.49 12.20
N PHE A 3 7.01 0.26 11.79
CA PHE A 3 7.30 -0.14 10.43
C PHE A 3 6.57 -1.44 10.08
N ASP A 4 5.87 -1.48 8.96
CA ASP A 4 5.17 -2.66 8.48
C ASP A 4 5.84 -3.28 7.26
N HIS A 5 6.04 -2.51 6.20
CA HIS A 5 6.66 -3.03 4.97
C HIS A 5 7.13 -1.91 4.05
N ILE A 6 7.84 -2.31 3.00
CA ILE A 6 8.16 -1.44 1.87
C ILE A 6 7.45 -2.00 0.65
N GLY A 7 6.65 -1.17 0.00
CA GLY A 7 5.98 -1.52 -1.25
C GLY A 7 6.82 -1.08 -2.44
N VAL A 8 7.06 -2.01 -3.36
CA VAL A 8 7.91 -1.74 -4.54
C VAL A 8 7.17 -2.11 -5.80
N PRO A 9 6.96 -1.16 -6.73
CA PRO A 9 6.37 -1.48 -8.02
C PRO A 9 7.24 -2.48 -8.78
N ALA A 10 6.63 -3.56 -9.27
CA ALA A 10 7.29 -4.59 -10.06
C ALA A 10 7.06 -4.33 -11.54
N ALA A 11 8.03 -4.71 -12.38
CA ALA A 11 7.92 -4.57 -13.84
C ALA A 11 6.94 -5.56 -14.46
N ALA A 12 6.68 -6.69 -13.76
CA ALA A 12 5.79 -7.75 -14.23
C ALA A 12 5.20 -8.49 -13.03
N LYS A 13 4.15 -9.28 -13.28
CA LYS A 13 3.58 -10.14 -12.24
C LYS A 13 4.62 -11.14 -11.74
N ARG A 14 4.52 -11.49 -10.46
CA ARG A 14 5.38 -12.48 -9.82
C ARG A 14 4.54 -13.61 -9.24
N ASP A 15 5.16 -14.76 -9.03
CA ASP A 15 4.51 -15.87 -8.35
C ASP A 15 4.10 -15.47 -6.94
N GLY A 16 2.99 -16.01 -6.47
CA GLY A 16 2.48 -15.73 -5.13
C GLY A 16 1.67 -14.44 -5.00
N MET A 17 1.50 -13.69 -6.07
CA MET A 17 0.66 -12.50 -6.05
C MET A 17 -0.81 -12.86 -5.96
N ARG A 18 -1.56 -12.08 -5.16
CA ARG A 18 -3.02 -12.10 -5.11
C ARG A 18 -3.56 -10.84 -5.77
N PHE A 19 -4.77 -10.96 -6.33
CA PHE A 19 -5.40 -9.85 -7.05
C PHE A 19 -6.39 -9.09 -6.14
N LEU A 20 -6.12 -7.80 -5.95
CA LEU A 20 -7.03 -6.88 -5.26
C LEU A 20 -7.85 -6.14 -6.33
N GLU A 21 -9.10 -6.57 -6.52
CA GLU A 21 -9.93 -6.09 -7.63
C GLU A 21 -10.22 -4.60 -7.53
N SER A 22 -10.51 -4.09 -6.33
CA SER A 22 -10.89 -2.68 -6.16
C SER A 22 -9.81 -1.71 -6.64
N LYS A 23 -8.56 -2.13 -6.65
CA LYS A 23 -7.42 -1.32 -7.09
C LYS A 23 -6.78 -1.84 -8.36
N ARG A 24 -7.28 -2.95 -8.93
CA ARG A 24 -6.71 -3.59 -10.10
C ARG A 24 -5.21 -3.83 -9.90
N LEU A 25 -4.87 -4.41 -8.75
CA LEU A 25 -3.51 -4.55 -8.25
C LEU A 25 -3.21 -5.99 -7.88
N TRP A 26 -2.08 -6.51 -8.37
CA TRP A 26 -1.51 -7.78 -7.95
C TRP A 26 -0.40 -7.51 -6.95
N LEU A 27 -0.42 -8.22 -5.80
CA LEU A 27 0.57 -7.95 -4.76
C LEU A 27 0.95 -9.22 -4.00
N THR A 28 2.20 -9.25 -3.53
CA THR A 28 2.70 -10.29 -2.62
C THR A 28 2.44 -9.89 -1.18
N SER A 29 2.56 -10.85 -0.26
CA SER A 29 2.41 -10.58 1.16
C SER A 29 3.75 -10.21 1.78
N PRO A 30 3.85 -9.08 2.50
CA PRO A 30 5.12 -8.69 3.15
C PRO A 30 5.65 -9.72 4.12
N GLY A 31 4.75 -10.45 4.80
CA GLY A 31 5.12 -11.49 5.76
C GLY A 31 5.90 -12.65 5.16
N ASP A 32 5.82 -12.85 3.84
CA ASP A 32 6.52 -13.92 3.14
C ASP A 32 7.94 -13.51 2.71
N HIS A 33 8.33 -12.28 3.01
CA HIS A 33 9.63 -11.76 2.61
C HIS A 33 10.50 -11.46 3.84
N PRO A 34 11.80 -11.86 3.84
CA PRO A 34 12.67 -11.69 5.02
C PRO A 34 12.88 -10.23 5.42
N TYR A 35 12.76 -9.29 4.49
CA TYR A 35 12.92 -7.86 4.76
C TYR A 35 11.60 -7.10 4.61
N ARG A 36 10.48 -7.82 4.55
CA ARG A 36 9.13 -7.25 4.44
C ARG A 36 8.95 -6.37 3.22
N VAL A 37 9.47 -6.81 2.08
CA VAL A 37 9.21 -6.18 0.79
C VAL A 37 7.92 -6.75 0.20
N GLU A 38 7.02 -5.86 -0.18
CA GLU A 38 5.78 -6.20 -0.87
C GLU A 38 5.93 -5.77 -2.32
N TRP A 39 5.81 -6.72 -3.25
CA TRP A 39 5.87 -6.43 -4.68
C TRP A 39 4.48 -6.11 -5.18
N LEU A 40 4.37 -5.06 -6.02
CA LEU A 40 3.10 -4.54 -6.51
C LEU A 40 3.14 -4.47 -8.03
N TRP A 41 2.13 -5.02 -8.69
CA TRP A 41 1.97 -4.88 -10.13
C TRP A 41 0.55 -4.40 -10.42
N TYR A 42 0.44 -3.17 -10.95
CA TYR A 42 -0.85 -2.54 -11.24
C TYR A 42 -1.25 -2.83 -12.68
N GLU A 43 -2.51 -3.25 -12.87
CA GLU A 43 -3.09 -3.36 -14.21
C GLU A 43 -3.10 -1.96 -14.86
N PRO A 44 -3.02 -1.87 -16.21
CA PRO A 44 -3.03 -0.57 -16.89
C PRO A 44 -4.26 0.29 -16.58
N ASP A 45 -5.39 -0.34 -16.22
CA ASP A 45 -6.64 0.35 -15.89
C ASP A 45 -6.85 0.58 -14.39
N SER A 46 -5.81 0.44 -13.58
CA SER A 46 -5.92 0.68 -12.14
C SER A 46 -6.37 2.12 -11.86
N PRO A 47 -7.32 2.31 -10.94
CA PRO A 47 -7.77 3.65 -10.55
C PRO A 47 -6.83 4.36 -9.58
N GLU A 48 -5.76 3.68 -9.14
CA GLU A 48 -4.87 4.24 -8.12
C GLU A 48 -4.07 5.43 -8.67
N ALA A 49 -3.70 6.37 -7.77
CA ALA A 49 -2.92 7.53 -8.13
C ALA A 49 -1.55 7.16 -8.70
N GLU A 50 -1.06 7.93 -9.66
CA GLU A 50 0.22 7.66 -10.32
C GLU A 50 1.37 7.56 -9.32
N LEU A 51 1.42 8.44 -8.33
CA LEU A 51 2.48 8.44 -7.31
C LEU A 51 2.54 7.09 -6.58
N ILE A 52 1.38 6.51 -6.27
CA ILE A 52 1.31 5.21 -5.59
C ILE A 52 1.74 4.07 -6.54
N ARG A 53 1.35 4.15 -7.81
CA ARG A 53 1.63 3.10 -8.79
C ARG A 53 3.10 3.04 -9.23
N THR A 54 3.82 4.17 -9.14
CA THR A 54 5.13 4.28 -9.78
C THR A 54 6.29 4.47 -8.80
N VAL A 55 6.04 4.94 -7.59
CA VAL A 55 7.09 5.24 -6.61
C VAL A 55 7.01 4.25 -5.45
N PRO A 56 8.13 3.65 -5.03
CA PRO A 56 8.13 2.82 -3.83
C PRO A 56 7.63 3.59 -2.62
N HIS A 57 6.96 2.89 -1.71
CA HIS A 57 6.44 3.51 -0.49
C HIS A 57 6.87 2.75 0.75
N VAL A 58 6.99 3.47 1.87
CA VAL A 58 7.13 2.87 3.19
C VAL A 58 5.74 2.80 3.82
N ALA A 59 5.47 1.70 4.51
CA ALA A 59 4.20 1.50 5.21
C ALA A 59 4.43 1.35 6.71
N TYR A 60 3.60 2.02 7.49
CA TYR A 60 3.62 1.97 8.93
C TYR A 60 2.30 1.44 9.47
N ARG A 61 2.38 0.54 10.45
CA ARG A 61 1.20 0.08 11.17
C ARG A 61 0.81 1.13 12.21
N VAL A 62 -0.48 1.44 12.25
CA VAL A 62 -1.05 2.43 13.15
C VAL A 62 -2.28 1.86 13.84
N ASP A 63 -2.62 2.42 15.01
CA ASP A 63 -3.81 2.01 15.73
C ASP A 63 -5.07 2.63 15.15
N SER A 64 -4.95 3.82 14.55
CA SER A 64 -6.06 4.56 13.96
C SER A 64 -5.61 5.26 12.69
N LEU A 65 -6.21 4.89 11.55
CA LEU A 65 -5.99 5.59 10.27
C LEU A 65 -6.42 7.05 10.38
N GLU A 66 -7.56 7.28 11.01
CA GLU A 66 -8.10 8.63 11.14
C GLU A 66 -7.12 9.55 11.85
N ASP A 67 -6.56 9.10 12.97
CA ASP A 67 -5.59 9.91 13.71
C ASP A 67 -4.29 10.09 12.94
N ALA A 68 -3.79 9.03 12.29
CA ALA A 68 -2.55 9.09 11.53
C ALA A 68 -2.64 10.06 10.34
N MET A 69 -3.83 10.18 9.74
CA MET A 69 -4.04 10.98 8.53
C MET A 69 -4.48 12.41 8.80
N ALA A 70 -4.80 12.76 10.05
CA ALA A 70 -5.52 13.99 10.39
C ALA A 70 -4.89 15.27 9.82
N ASP A 71 -3.56 15.35 9.80
CA ASP A 71 -2.84 16.54 9.33
C ASP A 71 -2.04 16.27 8.05
N GLU A 72 -2.33 15.17 7.34
CA GLU A 72 -1.57 14.75 6.17
C GLU A 72 -2.35 14.97 4.89
N LYS A 73 -1.62 15.05 3.77
CA LYS A 73 -2.23 15.18 2.44
C LYS A 73 -2.61 13.78 1.94
N MET A 74 -3.89 13.45 2.00
CA MET A 74 -4.40 12.16 1.56
C MET A 74 -4.33 12.05 0.02
N ILE A 75 -3.81 10.91 -0.47
CA ILE A 75 -3.79 10.60 -1.90
C ILE A 75 -4.55 9.32 -2.25
N ALA A 76 -4.97 8.56 -1.24
CA ALA A 76 -5.92 7.46 -1.42
C ALA A 76 -6.79 7.38 -0.18
N GLU A 77 -8.11 7.36 -0.37
CA GLU A 77 -9.04 7.16 0.73
C GLU A 77 -8.87 5.78 1.34
N PRO A 78 -9.22 5.59 2.63
CA PRO A 78 -9.12 4.28 3.25
C PRO A 78 -9.84 3.18 2.47
N PHE A 79 -9.19 2.04 2.31
CA PHE A 79 -9.78 0.88 1.65
C PHE A 79 -9.28 -0.42 2.31
N ASP A 80 -10.09 -1.47 2.19
CA ASP A 80 -9.78 -2.79 2.75
C ASP A 80 -8.90 -3.57 1.78
N VAL A 81 -7.94 -4.32 2.34
CA VAL A 81 -7.08 -5.23 1.59
C VAL A 81 -7.37 -6.64 2.08
N PHE A 82 -8.10 -7.41 1.28
CA PHE A 82 -8.47 -8.81 1.52
C PHE A 82 -9.17 -9.08 2.86
N GLY A 83 -9.80 -8.06 3.47
CA GLY A 83 -10.43 -8.21 4.78
C GLY A 83 -9.45 -8.37 5.94
N GLU A 84 -8.16 -8.19 5.68
CA GLU A 84 -7.10 -8.39 6.68
C GLU A 84 -6.65 -7.07 7.31
N VAL A 85 -6.55 -6.03 6.50
CA VAL A 85 -6.14 -4.69 6.94
C VAL A 85 -6.93 -3.63 6.22
N ARG A 86 -6.94 -2.44 6.80
CA ARG A 86 -7.45 -1.25 6.16
C ARG A 86 -6.30 -0.27 5.98
N VAL A 87 -6.18 0.30 4.81
CA VAL A 87 -5.02 1.14 4.48
C VAL A 87 -5.44 2.46 3.87
N SER A 88 -4.52 3.43 3.94
CA SER A 88 -4.64 4.69 3.23
C SER A 88 -3.24 5.18 2.87
N PHE A 89 -3.17 6.09 1.91
CA PHE A 89 -1.91 6.70 1.48
C PHE A 89 -1.95 8.20 1.64
N VAL A 90 -0.82 8.76 2.06
CA VAL A 90 -0.60 10.20 2.13
C VAL A 90 0.66 10.56 1.35
N GLU A 91 0.76 11.83 0.96
CA GLU A 91 1.97 12.35 0.32
C GLU A 91 2.73 13.20 1.33
N VAL A 92 4.00 12.86 1.54
CA VAL A 92 4.90 13.60 2.45
C VAL A 92 6.14 13.96 1.66
N ASP A 93 6.35 15.27 1.46
CA ASP A 93 7.51 15.79 0.72
C ASP A 93 7.66 15.15 -0.68
N GLY A 94 6.54 14.87 -1.32
CA GLY A 94 6.53 14.26 -2.65
C GLY A 94 6.65 12.74 -2.67
N ALA A 95 6.73 12.10 -1.51
CA ALA A 95 6.82 10.65 -1.41
C ALA A 95 5.50 10.04 -0.91
N PRO A 96 5.12 8.86 -1.42
CA PRO A 96 3.95 8.16 -0.91
C PRO A 96 4.30 7.45 0.40
N VAL A 97 3.43 7.59 1.41
CA VAL A 97 3.53 6.87 2.68
C VAL A 97 2.20 6.17 2.91
N GLU A 98 2.25 4.90 3.29
CA GLU A 98 1.07 4.11 3.59
C GLU A 98 0.89 3.95 5.09
N PHE A 99 -0.35 4.05 5.55
CA PHE A 99 -0.73 3.66 6.91
C PHE A 99 -1.59 2.41 6.85
N VAL A 100 -1.28 1.44 7.72
CA VAL A 100 -1.93 0.14 7.76
C VAL A 100 -2.57 -0.05 9.14
N GLN A 101 -3.87 -0.27 9.14
CA GLN A 101 -4.60 -0.57 10.39
C GLN A 101 -5.13 -2.00 10.29
N PRO A 102 -4.66 -2.92 11.16
CA PRO A 102 -5.19 -4.29 11.19
C PRO A 102 -6.68 -4.29 11.51
N LEU A 103 -7.43 -5.15 10.83
CA LEU A 103 -8.86 -5.32 11.08
C LEU A 103 -9.12 -6.31 12.22
#